data_3c998d7eddbdeb1ae6a16738712210a9
#
_entry.id   3c998d7eddbdeb1ae6a16738712210a9
#
_cell.length_a   1.000
_cell.length_b   1.000
_cell.length_c   1.000
_cell.angle_alpha   90.00
_cell.angle_beta   90.00
_cell.angle_gamma   90.00
#
_symmetry.space_group_name_H-M   'P 1'
#
loop_
_entity.id
_entity.type
_entity.pdbx_description
1 polymer ?
#
loop_
_entity_poly.entity_id
_entity_poly.type
_entity_poly.pdbx_seq_one_letter_code
_entity_poly.pdbx_strand_id
1 'polypeptide(L)'
;MIKRFLSVILLVLFSQSQALHAAKGPDEIVRGTIDAIMNAIENDEKIKSGDLQHTLKFVEEKVAPRFDFPRMTRLAVGRPWRQASPEQKAELLDQFRKLMVRSYASAFTKFRGIVVEVQPLRPSEKEGEAFVRSLIRLPGGVQPISVDYDMQFVEGEWKVFDIQIDGASLIINYRNIFGQEIDANGLDGLIDSLKVKNASQ
;
A
#
# COMPACT_ATOMS: atom_id res chain seq x y z
N MET A 1 75.19 -14.93 19.03
CA MET A 1 74.11 -14.56 19.95
C MET A 1 73.01 -13.91 19.11
N ILE A 2 71.99 -14.67 18.72
CA ILE A 2 70.93 -14.25 17.83
C ILE A 2 69.68 -14.03 18.68
N LYS A 3 69.26 -12.77 18.83
CA LYS A 3 68.00 -12.39 19.52
C LYS A 3 66.83 -12.58 18.55
N ARG A 4 65.98 -13.55 18.87
CA ARG A 4 64.74 -13.79 18.19
C ARG A 4 63.72 -12.70 18.62
N PHE A 5 63.33 -11.82 17.71
CA PHE A 5 62.16 -10.94 17.86
C PHE A 5 60.91 -11.70 17.44
N LEU A 6 60.09 -12.01 18.42
CA LEU A 6 58.76 -12.59 18.19
C LEU A 6 57.76 -11.42 18.01
N SER A 7 57.41 -11.11 16.76
CA SER A 7 56.34 -10.17 16.47
C SER A 7 54.98 -10.86 16.62
N VAL A 8 54.28 -10.54 17.68
CA VAL A 8 52.87 -10.91 17.87
C VAL A 8 52.02 -9.96 17.05
N ILE A 9 51.54 -10.40 15.90
CA ILE A 9 50.51 -9.69 15.13
C ILE A 9 49.18 -10.00 15.80
N LEU A 10 48.65 -9.02 16.54
CA LEU A 10 47.30 -9.05 17.12
C LEU A 10 46.31 -8.74 16.02
N LEU A 11 45.70 -9.79 15.45
CA LEU A 11 44.63 -9.68 14.45
C LEU A 11 43.34 -9.26 15.17
N VAL A 12 43.09 -7.97 15.22
CA VAL A 12 41.82 -7.41 15.71
C VAL A 12 40.75 -7.68 14.64
N LEU A 13 40.04 -8.78 14.80
CA LEU A 13 38.81 -9.06 14.06
C LEU A 13 37.75 -8.05 14.50
N PHE A 14 37.62 -6.96 13.76
CA PHE A 14 36.48 -6.07 13.85
C PHE A 14 35.26 -6.85 13.33
N SER A 15 34.60 -7.57 14.24
CA SER A 15 33.22 -8.06 13.97
C SER A 15 32.32 -6.86 13.81
N GLN A 16 32.15 -6.41 12.60
CA GLN A 16 31.05 -5.50 12.26
C GLN A 16 29.75 -6.30 12.44
N SER A 17 29.19 -6.21 13.64
CA SER A 17 27.79 -6.58 13.86
C SER A 17 26.95 -5.62 13.03
N GLN A 18 26.67 -5.98 11.79
CA GLN A 18 25.59 -5.37 11.04
C GLN A 18 24.33 -5.69 11.85
N ALA A 19 23.83 -4.69 12.57
CA ALA A 19 22.51 -4.78 13.16
C ALA A 19 21.56 -5.04 11.98
N LEU A 20 21.17 -6.31 11.83
CA LEU A 20 20.08 -6.68 10.94
C LEU A 20 18.87 -5.90 11.45
N HIS A 21 18.54 -4.79 10.80
CA HIS A 21 17.25 -4.14 11.04
C HIS A 21 16.22 -5.18 10.63
N ALA A 22 15.64 -5.84 11.61
CA ALA A 22 14.50 -6.72 11.36
C ALA A 22 13.45 -5.88 10.61
N ALA A 23 13.07 -6.35 9.42
CA ALA A 23 12.03 -5.68 8.65
C ALA A 23 10.79 -5.53 9.54
N LYS A 24 10.17 -4.36 9.53
CA LYS A 24 8.94 -4.12 10.30
C LYS A 24 7.90 -5.17 9.93
N GLY A 25 7.16 -5.64 10.91
CA GLY A 25 6.06 -6.57 10.70
C GLY A 25 4.91 -5.94 9.87
N PRO A 26 4.07 -6.75 9.22
CA PRO A 26 2.99 -6.25 8.38
C PRO A 26 1.98 -5.40 9.17
N ASP A 27 1.66 -5.77 10.41
CA ASP A 27 0.80 -5.00 11.31
C ASP A 27 1.46 -3.68 11.75
N GLU A 28 2.78 -3.65 11.95
CA GLU A 28 3.52 -2.43 12.25
C GLU A 28 3.49 -1.45 11.06
N ILE A 29 3.59 -1.96 9.83
CA ILE A 29 3.47 -1.14 8.61
C ILE A 29 2.07 -0.53 8.51
N VAL A 30 1.03 -1.34 8.70
CA VAL A 30 -0.37 -0.87 8.66
C VAL A 30 -0.60 0.17 9.76
N ARG A 31 -0.24 -0.15 11.02
CA ARG A 31 -0.37 0.76 12.16
C ARG A 31 0.34 2.09 11.91
N GLY A 32 1.62 2.04 11.55
CA GLY A 32 2.40 3.26 11.30
C GLY A 32 1.86 4.10 10.14
N THR A 33 1.24 3.47 9.12
CA THR A 33 0.59 4.19 8.01
C THR A 33 -0.70 4.86 8.49
N ILE A 34 -1.53 4.15 9.25
CA ILE A 34 -2.75 4.70 9.86
C ILE A 34 -2.41 5.88 10.79
N ASP A 35 -1.42 5.71 11.66
CA ASP A 35 -0.98 6.76 12.59
C ASP A 35 -0.52 8.02 11.84
N ALA A 36 0.24 7.84 10.74
CA ALA A 36 0.65 8.97 9.89
C ALA A 36 -0.54 9.68 9.24
N ILE A 37 -1.53 8.92 8.76
CA ILE A 37 -2.77 9.47 8.18
C ILE A 37 -3.56 10.23 9.24
N MET A 38 -3.79 9.63 10.40
CA MET A 38 -4.57 10.25 11.47
C MET A 38 -3.89 11.52 11.99
N ASN A 39 -2.57 11.48 12.17
CA ASN A 39 -1.79 12.66 12.56
C ASN A 39 -1.90 13.78 11.51
N ALA A 40 -1.86 13.46 10.23
CA ALA A 40 -2.02 14.46 9.17
C ALA A 40 -3.42 15.07 9.17
N ILE A 41 -4.47 14.26 9.33
CA ILE A 41 -5.86 14.74 9.42
C ILE A 41 -6.07 15.66 10.64
N GLU A 42 -5.40 15.38 11.75
CA GLU A 42 -5.55 16.15 13.00
C GLU A 42 -4.69 17.41 13.07
N ASN A 43 -3.49 17.39 12.47
CA ASN A 43 -2.46 18.41 12.71
C ASN A 43 -2.01 19.17 11.45
N ASP A 44 -2.31 18.70 10.22
CA ASP A 44 -1.97 19.43 9.00
C ASP A 44 -3.13 20.36 8.58
N GLU A 45 -2.93 21.66 8.71
CA GLU A 45 -3.95 22.66 8.44
C GLU A 45 -4.44 22.65 6.99
N LYS A 46 -3.60 22.27 6.02
CA LYS A 46 -3.99 22.18 4.62
C LYS A 46 -4.87 20.96 4.36
N ILE A 47 -4.53 19.81 4.96
CA ILE A 47 -5.39 18.61 4.90
C ILE A 47 -6.72 18.89 5.60
N LYS A 48 -6.69 19.55 6.76
CA LYS A 48 -7.90 19.94 7.50
C LYS A 48 -8.79 20.88 6.71
N SER A 49 -8.22 21.81 5.96
CA SER A 49 -8.99 22.75 5.12
C SER A 49 -9.47 22.12 3.81
N GLY A 50 -9.04 20.88 3.49
CA GLY A 50 -9.46 20.18 2.26
C GLY A 50 -8.62 20.54 1.04
N ASP A 51 -7.38 21.02 1.21
CA ASP A 51 -6.44 21.24 0.09
C ASP A 51 -6.12 19.88 -0.55
N LEU A 52 -6.80 19.61 -1.67
CA LEU A 52 -6.68 18.35 -2.39
C LEU A 52 -5.26 18.12 -2.92
N GLN A 53 -4.59 19.16 -3.44
CA GLN A 53 -3.24 19.01 -4.01
C GLN A 53 -2.23 18.66 -2.91
N HIS A 54 -2.35 19.28 -1.75
CA HIS A 54 -1.51 18.96 -0.60
C HIS A 54 -1.80 17.56 -0.08
N THR A 55 -3.08 17.16 -0.01
CA THR A 55 -3.49 15.80 0.39
C THR A 55 -2.96 14.75 -0.58
N LEU A 56 -3.06 14.98 -1.90
CA LEU A 56 -2.51 14.08 -2.91
C LEU A 56 -1.00 13.89 -2.74
N LYS A 57 -0.27 14.98 -2.52
CA LYS A 57 1.18 14.92 -2.26
C LYS A 57 1.49 14.08 -1.02
N PHE A 58 0.77 14.29 0.08
CA PHE A 58 0.93 13.49 1.29
C PHE A 58 0.69 12.00 1.02
N VAL A 59 -0.41 11.66 0.31
CA VAL A 59 -0.74 10.27 -0.03
C VAL A 59 0.35 9.64 -0.89
N GLU A 60 0.84 10.35 -1.90
CA GLU A 60 1.92 9.86 -2.78
C GLU A 60 3.23 9.60 -2.03
N GLU A 61 3.58 10.44 -1.06
CA GLU A 61 4.84 10.33 -0.33
C GLU A 61 4.78 9.35 0.85
N LYS A 62 3.66 9.25 1.53
CA LYS A 62 3.54 8.51 2.80
C LYS A 62 2.72 7.24 2.72
N VAL A 63 1.72 7.19 1.85
CA VAL A 63 0.75 6.08 1.78
C VAL A 63 1.02 5.18 0.57
N ALA A 64 1.12 5.76 -0.62
CA ALA A 64 1.28 5.01 -1.87
C ALA A 64 2.49 4.05 -1.89
N PRO A 65 3.66 4.36 -1.26
CA PRO A 65 4.78 3.42 -1.22
C PRO A 65 4.49 2.11 -0.45
N ARG A 66 3.43 2.08 0.38
CA ARG A 66 3.00 0.90 1.14
C ARG A 66 2.16 -0.08 0.33
N PHE A 67 1.86 0.26 -0.94
CA PHE A 67 1.04 -0.54 -1.85
C PHE A 67 1.86 -1.18 -2.96
N ASP A 68 1.51 -2.41 -3.32
CA ASP A 68 2.03 -3.10 -4.50
C ASP A 68 1.11 -2.83 -5.70
N PHE A 69 1.18 -1.62 -6.25
CA PHE A 69 0.38 -1.26 -7.42
C PHE A 69 0.59 -2.18 -8.63
N PRO A 70 1.79 -2.69 -8.93
CA PRO A 70 1.97 -3.70 -9.97
C PRO A 70 1.12 -4.95 -9.77
N ARG A 71 1.10 -5.52 -8.56
CA ARG A 71 0.27 -6.68 -8.24
C ARG A 71 -1.22 -6.33 -8.27
N MET A 72 -1.60 -5.21 -7.68
CA MET A 72 -2.99 -4.71 -7.67
C MET A 72 -3.53 -4.56 -9.10
N THR A 73 -2.81 -3.88 -9.97
CA THR A 73 -3.20 -3.67 -11.37
C THR A 73 -3.35 -4.99 -12.11
N ARG A 74 -2.37 -5.88 -11.99
CA ARG A 74 -2.42 -7.22 -12.61
C ARG A 74 -3.63 -8.02 -12.15
N LEU A 75 -3.97 -7.96 -10.87
CA LEU A 75 -5.13 -8.66 -10.31
C LEU A 75 -6.45 -8.04 -10.76
N ALA A 76 -6.53 -6.70 -10.83
CA ALA A 76 -7.72 -5.98 -11.29
C ALA A 76 -7.99 -6.17 -12.79
N VAL A 77 -6.97 -6.15 -13.64
CA VAL A 77 -7.10 -6.44 -15.08
C VAL A 77 -7.38 -7.93 -15.35
N GLY A 78 -6.82 -8.81 -14.53
CA GLY A 78 -7.08 -10.24 -14.59
C GLY A 78 -6.44 -10.93 -15.78
N ARG A 79 -7.17 -11.86 -16.45
CA ARG A 79 -6.65 -12.68 -17.56
C ARG A 79 -6.10 -11.86 -18.74
N PRO A 80 -6.75 -10.76 -19.17
CA PRO A 80 -6.25 -9.92 -20.26
C PRO A 80 -4.86 -9.34 -20.03
N TRP A 81 -4.41 -9.19 -18.77
CA TRP A 81 -3.04 -8.74 -18.45
C TRP A 81 -1.94 -9.54 -19.15
N ARG A 82 -2.16 -10.84 -19.39
CA ARG A 82 -1.16 -11.70 -20.04
C ARG A 82 -0.95 -11.34 -21.51
N GLN A 83 -1.97 -10.77 -22.15
CA GLN A 83 -1.97 -10.41 -23.57
C GLN A 83 -1.61 -8.93 -23.79
N ALA A 84 -1.59 -8.13 -22.72
CA ALA A 84 -1.25 -6.72 -22.79
C ALA A 84 0.21 -6.52 -23.20
N SER A 85 0.46 -5.54 -24.08
CA SER A 85 1.81 -5.11 -24.45
C SER A 85 2.53 -4.50 -23.26
N PRO A 86 3.88 -4.36 -23.30
CA PRO A 86 4.62 -3.64 -22.26
C PRO A 86 4.11 -2.21 -22.04
N GLU A 87 3.75 -1.50 -23.11
CA GLU A 87 3.23 -0.14 -23.11
C GLU A 87 1.86 -0.08 -22.44
N GLN A 88 0.94 -1.00 -22.82
CA GLN A 88 -0.37 -1.11 -22.19
C GLN A 88 -0.26 -1.43 -20.70
N LYS A 89 0.67 -2.31 -20.31
CA LYS A 89 0.91 -2.62 -18.88
C LYS A 89 1.39 -1.40 -18.10
N ALA A 90 2.32 -0.64 -18.67
CA ALA A 90 2.83 0.58 -18.05
C ALA A 90 1.73 1.63 -17.88
N GLU A 91 0.92 1.83 -18.93
CA GLU A 91 -0.19 2.77 -18.91
C GLU A 91 -1.28 2.36 -17.92
N LEU A 92 -1.70 1.09 -17.91
CA LEU A 92 -2.67 0.55 -16.95
C LEU A 92 -2.21 0.73 -15.51
N LEU A 93 -0.92 0.47 -15.24
CA LEU A 93 -0.33 0.67 -13.92
C LEU A 93 -0.40 2.15 -13.50
N ASP A 94 0.03 3.06 -14.37
CA ASP A 94 0.03 4.51 -14.10
C ASP A 94 -1.40 5.02 -13.87
N GLN A 95 -2.32 4.68 -14.75
CA GLN A 95 -3.70 5.17 -14.68
C GLN A 95 -4.47 4.57 -13.51
N PHE A 96 -4.28 3.29 -13.19
CA PHE A 96 -4.94 2.68 -12.04
C PHE A 96 -4.40 3.22 -10.72
N ARG A 97 -3.07 3.44 -10.62
CA ARG A 97 -2.48 4.09 -9.46
C ARG A 97 -3.06 5.49 -9.24
N LYS A 98 -3.12 6.32 -10.31
CA LYS A 98 -3.71 7.66 -10.24
C LYS A 98 -5.17 7.62 -9.77
N LEU A 99 -5.95 6.70 -10.34
CA LEU A 99 -7.34 6.51 -9.94
C LEU A 99 -7.46 6.21 -8.44
N MET A 100 -6.66 5.25 -7.94
CA MET A 100 -6.68 4.85 -6.53
C MET A 100 -6.30 6.01 -5.61
N VAL A 101 -5.19 6.68 -5.89
CA VAL A 101 -4.71 7.80 -5.08
C VAL A 101 -5.73 8.92 -5.02
N ARG A 102 -6.29 9.34 -6.17
CA ARG A 102 -7.26 10.44 -6.22
C ARG A 102 -8.59 10.09 -5.57
N SER A 103 -9.13 8.89 -5.85
CA SER A 103 -10.42 8.47 -5.30
C SER A 103 -10.41 8.39 -3.77
N TYR A 104 -9.29 7.97 -3.17
CA TYR A 104 -9.19 7.79 -1.73
C TYR A 104 -8.63 9.01 -0.99
N ALA A 105 -7.79 9.85 -1.62
CA ALA A 105 -7.32 11.09 -1.02
C ALA A 105 -8.47 12.04 -0.66
N SER A 106 -9.51 12.11 -1.49
CA SER A 106 -10.69 12.95 -1.24
C SER A 106 -11.49 12.54 0.00
N ALA A 107 -11.32 11.29 0.46
CA ALA A 107 -12.00 10.78 1.65
C ALA A 107 -11.34 11.22 2.97
N PHE A 108 -10.09 11.71 2.95
CA PHE A 108 -9.33 12.07 4.15
C PHE A 108 -10.06 13.07 5.05
N THR A 109 -10.71 14.07 4.46
CA THR A 109 -11.47 15.08 5.23
C THR A 109 -12.69 14.51 5.95
N LYS A 110 -13.17 13.33 5.54
CA LYS A 110 -14.33 12.64 6.12
C LYS A 110 -13.99 11.78 7.34
N PHE A 111 -12.70 11.52 7.59
CA PHE A 111 -12.24 10.62 8.65
C PHE A 111 -11.93 11.32 9.97
N ARG A 112 -12.54 12.50 10.22
CA ARG A 112 -12.37 13.20 11.50
C ARG A 112 -13.09 12.49 12.64
N GLY A 113 -12.42 12.37 13.77
CA GLY A 113 -12.99 11.81 15.00
C GLY A 113 -13.22 10.30 14.96
N ILE A 114 -12.65 9.59 13.97
CA ILE A 114 -12.66 8.12 13.94
C ILE A 114 -11.52 7.57 14.78
N VAL A 115 -11.71 6.37 15.32
CA VAL A 115 -10.67 5.59 15.98
C VAL A 115 -10.42 4.33 15.15
N VAL A 116 -9.16 4.09 14.80
CA VAL A 116 -8.76 2.88 14.07
C VAL A 116 -7.97 1.97 14.98
N GLU A 117 -8.43 0.74 15.15
CA GLU A 117 -7.84 -0.27 16.01
C GLU A 117 -7.29 -1.42 15.17
N VAL A 118 -5.95 -1.51 15.05
CA VAL A 118 -5.30 -2.63 14.36
C VAL A 118 -5.28 -3.83 15.28
N GLN A 119 -5.87 -4.93 14.82
CA GLN A 119 -5.99 -6.18 15.57
C GLN A 119 -4.65 -6.95 15.60
N PRO A 120 -4.44 -7.82 16.58
CA PRO A 120 -3.26 -8.68 16.62
C PRO A 120 -3.11 -9.50 15.34
N LEU A 121 -1.87 -9.60 14.84
CA LEU A 121 -1.55 -10.37 13.65
C LEU A 121 -1.89 -11.86 13.87
N ARG A 122 -2.55 -12.45 12.89
CA ARG A 122 -2.79 -13.90 12.85
C ARG A 122 -1.76 -14.55 11.94
N PRO A 123 -1.28 -15.76 12.25
CA PRO A 123 -0.40 -16.52 11.38
C PRO A 123 -1.02 -16.64 9.97
N SER A 124 -0.21 -16.45 8.94
CA SER A 124 -0.60 -16.72 7.56
C SER A 124 -0.32 -18.18 7.20
N GLU A 125 -1.18 -18.80 6.40
CA GLU A 125 -0.96 -20.13 5.84
C GLU A 125 0.03 -20.12 4.68
N LYS A 126 0.27 -18.93 4.08
CA LYS A 126 1.19 -18.75 2.97
C LYS A 126 2.43 -17.97 3.39
N GLU A 127 3.59 -18.56 3.12
CA GLU A 127 4.85 -17.88 3.34
C GLU A 127 4.96 -16.61 2.47
N GLY A 128 5.43 -15.53 3.07
CA GLY A 128 5.56 -14.24 2.39
C GLY A 128 4.24 -13.48 2.17
N GLU A 129 3.11 -13.99 2.64
CA GLU A 129 1.82 -13.27 2.67
C GLU A 129 1.37 -13.05 4.11
N ALA A 130 0.63 -11.99 4.36
CA ALA A 130 0.04 -11.67 5.65
C ALA A 130 -1.35 -11.05 5.47
N PHE A 131 -2.18 -11.24 6.49
CA PHE A 131 -3.50 -10.66 6.57
C PHE A 131 -3.59 -9.84 7.86
N VAL A 132 -3.73 -8.52 7.71
CA VAL A 132 -3.86 -7.60 8.84
C VAL A 132 -5.29 -7.07 8.88
N ARG A 133 -5.91 -7.13 10.05
CA ARG A 133 -7.27 -6.62 10.30
C ARG A 133 -7.22 -5.32 11.08
N SER A 134 -8.06 -4.36 10.72
CA SER A 134 -8.39 -3.21 11.56
C SER A 134 -9.90 -3.02 11.71
N LEU A 135 -10.28 -2.33 12.77
CA LEU A 135 -11.67 -1.91 13.03
C LEU A 135 -11.71 -0.38 13.08
N ILE A 136 -12.55 0.21 12.26
CA ILE A 136 -12.81 1.65 12.27
C ILE A 136 -14.06 1.90 13.11
N ARG A 137 -13.90 2.66 14.21
CA ARG A 137 -15.00 3.09 15.06
C ARG A 137 -15.39 4.51 14.69
N LEU A 138 -16.64 4.67 14.30
CA LEU A 138 -17.22 5.97 13.98
C LEU A 138 -17.79 6.63 15.25
N PRO A 139 -17.81 7.98 15.32
CA PRO A 139 -18.53 8.70 16.37
C PRO A 139 -20.01 8.31 16.40
N GLY A 140 -20.62 8.30 17.59
CA GLY A 140 -22.05 8.03 17.73
C GLY A 140 -22.44 6.56 17.96
N GLY A 141 -21.47 5.64 18.16
CA GLY A 141 -21.76 4.25 18.58
C GLY A 141 -22.29 3.36 17.46
N VAL A 142 -22.05 3.72 16.19
CA VAL A 142 -22.36 2.89 15.02
C VAL A 142 -21.49 1.63 15.03
N GLN A 143 -21.99 0.53 14.43
CA GLN A 143 -21.22 -0.69 14.29
C GLN A 143 -19.86 -0.41 13.63
N PRO A 144 -18.75 -0.92 14.19
CA PRO A 144 -17.43 -0.74 13.61
C PRO A 144 -17.35 -1.32 12.20
N ILE A 145 -16.64 -0.63 11.32
CA ILE A 145 -16.35 -1.09 9.95
C ILE A 145 -15.06 -1.92 10.01
N SER A 146 -15.09 -3.14 9.48
CA SER A 146 -13.88 -3.94 9.31
C SER A 146 -13.12 -3.50 8.07
N VAL A 147 -11.82 -3.24 8.22
CA VAL A 147 -10.91 -3.00 7.08
C VAL A 147 -9.74 -3.96 7.20
N ASP A 148 -9.64 -4.85 6.23
CA ASP A 148 -8.65 -5.91 6.18
C ASP A 148 -7.66 -5.62 5.05
N TYR A 149 -6.38 -5.92 5.29
CA TYR A 149 -5.29 -5.65 4.35
C TYR A 149 -4.61 -6.98 3.99
N ASP A 150 -4.69 -7.36 2.71
CA ASP A 150 -3.89 -8.45 2.18
C ASP A 150 -2.52 -7.92 1.77
N MET A 151 -1.48 -8.49 2.37
CA MET A 151 -0.10 -8.01 2.22
C MET A 151 0.83 -9.10 1.70
N GLN A 152 1.89 -8.70 1.02
CA GLN A 152 2.99 -9.57 0.65
C GLN A 152 4.33 -8.95 1.01
N PHE A 153 5.31 -9.82 1.30
CA PHE A 153 6.69 -9.42 1.49
C PHE A 153 7.40 -9.42 0.14
N VAL A 154 7.83 -8.25 -0.32
CA VAL A 154 8.48 -8.05 -1.62
C VAL A 154 9.62 -7.04 -1.49
N GLU A 155 10.79 -7.37 -2.03
CA GLU A 155 11.98 -6.50 -2.01
C GLU A 155 12.37 -6.00 -0.60
N GLY A 156 12.19 -6.87 0.42
CA GLY A 156 12.55 -6.56 1.80
C GLY A 156 11.50 -5.78 2.60
N GLU A 157 10.33 -5.52 2.02
CA GLU A 157 9.26 -4.75 2.66
C GLU A 157 7.89 -5.44 2.52
N TRP A 158 7.01 -5.23 3.52
CA TRP A 158 5.60 -5.60 3.41
C TRP A 158 4.82 -4.55 2.63
N LYS A 159 4.08 -4.98 1.60
CA LYS A 159 3.22 -4.12 0.77
C LYS A 159 1.81 -4.67 0.67
N VAL A 160 0.83 -3.77 0.72
CA VAL A 160 -0.59 -4.10 0.57
C VAL A 160 -0.90 -4.33 -0.91
N PHE A 161 -1.58 -5.43 -1.24
CA PHE A 161 -2.03 -5.70 -2.60
C PHE A 161 -3.56 -5.84 -2.74
N ASP A 162 -4.30 -5.89 -1.62
CA ASP A 162 -5.75 -5.75 -1.60
C ASP A 162 -6.22 -5.14 -0.27
N ILE A 163 -7.35 -4.45 -0.30
CA ILE A 163 -8.08 -3.99 0.87
C ILE A 163 -9.49 -4.56 0.79
N GLN A 164 -9.96 -5.11 1.90
CA GLN A 164 -11.34 -5.56 2.04
C GLN A 164 -12.06 -4.68 3.06
N ILE A 165 -13.21 -4.13 2.68
CA ILE A 165 -14.08 -3.34 3.56
C ILE A 165 -15.34 -4.15 3.83
N ASP A 166 -15.56 -4.53 5.09
CA ASP A 166 -16.64 -5.45 5.49
C ASP A 166 -16.70 -6.73 4.63
N GLY A 167 -15.50 -7.26 4.28
CA GLY A 167 -15.34 -8.45 3.46
C GLY A 167 -15.43 -8.23 1.94
N ALA A 168 -15.74 -7.02 1.48
CA ALA A 168 -15.77 -6.69 0.05
C ALA A 168 -14.38 -6.27 -0.43
N SER A 169 -13.72 -7.11 -1.24
CA SER A 169 -12.41 -6.84 -1.84
C SER A 169 -12.47 -5.70 -2.86
N LEU A 170 -11.58 -4.74 -2.70
CA LEU A 170 -11.41 -3.62 -3.61
C LEU A 170 -10.94 -4.11 -4.99
N ILE A 171 -10.00 -5.01 -5.02
CA ILE A 171 -9.44 -5.55 -6.26
C ILE A 171 -10.48 -6.39 -7.02
N ILE A 172 -11.29 -7.19 -6.34
CA ILE A 172 -12.38 -7.95 -6.99
C ILE A 172 -13.41 -6.97 -7.57
N ASN A 173 -13.74 -5.90 -6.87
CA ASN A 173 -14.66 -4.88 -7.39
C ASN A 173 -14.11 -4.24 -8.67
N TYR A 174 -12.85 -3.80 -8.67
CA TYR A 174 -12.22 -3.24 -9.88
C TYR A 174 -12.08 -4.29 -10.98
N ARG A 175 -11.83 -5.54 -10.66
CA ARG A 175 -11.78 -6.63 -11.64
C ARG A 175 -13.10 -6.79 -12.40
N ASN A 176 -14.22 -6.68 -11.70
CA ASN A 176 -15.54 -6.75 -12.33
C ASN A 176 -15.79 -5.53 -13.24
N ILE A 177 -15.44 -4.32 -12.76
CA ILE A 177 -15.58 -3.09 -13.53
C ILE A 177 -14.68 -3.13 -14.79
N PHE A 178 -13.41 -3.49 -14.62
CA PHE A 178 -12.45 -3.54 -15.72
C PHE A 178 -12.76 -4.66 -16.69
N GLY A 179 -13.27 -5.81 -16.19
CA GLY A 179 -13.70 -6.91 -17.06
C GLY A 179 -14.81 -6.48 -18.02
N GLN A 180 -15.83 -5.81 -17.52
CA GLN A 180 -16.91 -5.27 -18.37
C GLN A 180 -16.40 -4.28 -19.42
N GLU A 181 -15.48 -3.38 -19.04
CA GLU A 181 -14.90 -2.42 -19.96
C GLU A 181 -14.03 -3.09 -21.03
N ILE A 182 -13.21 -4.06 -20.62
CA ILE A 182 -12.35 -4.82 -21.55
C ILE A 182 -13.18 -5.67 -22.51
N ASP A 183 -14.25 -6.30 -22.04
CA ASP A 183 -15.14 -7.11 -22.88
C ASP A 183 -15.84 -6.25 -23.95
N ALA A 184 -16.15 -4.99 -23.62
CA ALA A 184 -16.81 -4.06 -24.54
C ALA A 184 -15.83 -3.36 -25.50
N ASN A 185 -14.68 -2.91 -25.00
CA ASN A 185 -13.81 -1.93 -25.68
C ASN A 185 -12.33 -2.37 -25.75
N GLY A 186 -11.98 -3.56 -25.24
CA GLY A 186 -10.60 -4.03 -25.18
C GLY A 186 -9.75 -3.31 -24.14
N LEU A 187 -8.45 -3.65 -24.12
CA LEU A 187 -7.49 -3.05 -23.17
C LEU A 187 -7.27 -1.55 -23.42
N ASP A 188 -7.25 -1.12 -24.67
CA ASP A 188 -7.09 0.30 -25.02
C ASP A 188 -8.31 1.10 -24.58
N GLY A 189 -9.52 0.56 -24.71
CA GLY A 189 -10.73 1.17 -24.21
C GLY A 189 -10.72 1.35 -22.69
N LEU A 190 -10.22 0.36 -21.93
CA LEU A 190 -10.02 0.49 -20.50
C LEU A 190 -9.02 1.62 -20.17
N ILE A 191 -7.89 1.68 -20.89
CA ILE A 191 -6.88 2.74 -20.69
C ILE A 191 -7.49 4.10 -20.91
N ASP A 192 -8.23 4.29 -22.01
CA ASP A 192 -8.87 5.56 -22.34
C ASP A 192 -9.93 5.95 -21.32
N SER A 193 -10.74 5.00 -20.87
CA SER A 193 -11.74 5.20 -19.81
C SER A 193 -11.09 5.66 -18.51
N LEU A 194 -9.97 5.04 -18.12
CA LEU A 194 -9.20 5.43 -16.93
C LEU A 194 -8.61 6.84 -17.08
N LYS A 195 -8.08 7.21 -18.25
CA LYS A 195 -7.55 8.56 -18.53
C LYS A 195 -8.65 9.62 -18.39
N VAL A 196 -9.81 9.39 -18.99
CA VAL A 196 -10.95 10.30 -18.88
C VAL A 196 -11.37 10.47 -17.42
N LYS A 197 -11.49 9.37 -16.67
CA LYS A 197 -11.87 9.41 -15.26
C LYS A 197 -10.85 10.17 -14.40
N ASN A 198 -9.56 9.97 -14.65
CA ASN A 198 -8.49 10.68 -13.94
C ASN A 198 -8.42 12.18 -14.29
N ALA A 199 -8.82 12.57 -15.49
CA ALA A 199 -8.87 13.97 -15.88
C ALA A 199 -10.07 14.72 -15.30
N SER A 200 -11.15 14.01 -14.93
CA SER A 200 -12.39 14.60 -14.41
C SER A 200 -12.44 14.70 -12.88
N GLN A 201 -11.47 14.17 -12.18
CA GLN A 201 -11.28 14.22 -10.72
C GLN A 201 -10.20 15.25 -10.34
#